data_86b4ba0147a12c97d0f5ff8aaabc911e
#
_entry.id   86b4ba0147a12c97d0f5ff8aaabc911e
#
_cell.length_a   1.000
_cell.length_b   1.000
_cell.length_c   1.000
_cell.angle_alpha   90.00
_cell.angle_beta   90.00
_cell.angle_gamma   90.00
#
_symmetry.space_group_name_H-M   'P 1'
#
loop_
_entity.id
_entity.type
_entity.pdbx_description
1 polymer ?
#
loop_
_entity_poly.entity_id
_entity_poly.type
_entity_poly.pdbx_seq_one_letter_code
_entity_poly.pdbx_strand_id
1 'polypeptide(L)'
;MINTIKHFDLSFKIIIVGDSFVGKTNILNTYIKNTFDENKNPTIFDLHHKNIEIKNKIINFQIWDTAGQERYKSIICGFYKNAKGAFIVYDIADLKSFLSVDYWFIDLKNFISRRI
;
A
#
# COMPACT_ATOMS: atom_id res chain seq x y z
N MET A 1 18.45 -2.14 19.37
CA MET A 1 18.54 -2.29 18.74
C MET A 1 18.62 -2.26 17.74
N ILE A 2 19.04 -2.09 17.40
CA ILE A 2 19.13 -1.95 16.45
C ILE A 2 19.33 -2.42 15.55
N ASN A 3 19.55 -2.74 15.43
CA ASN A 3 19.69 -3.13 14.44
C ASN A 3 19.15 -3.57 13.65
N THR A 4 19.16 -3.58 13.95
CA THR A 4 18.31 -3.78 13.21
C THR A 4 18.42 -3.47 11.89
N ILE A 5 19.25 -3.21 11.54
CA ILE A 5 19.28 -2.77 10.39
C ILE A 5 19.45 -3.66 9.49
N LYS A 6 19.00 -3.39 8.63
CA LYS A 6 18.80 -4.04 7.71
C LYS A 6 19.75 -3.87 6.74
N HIS A 7 20.30 -4.87 6.37
CA HIS A 7 21.01 -4.94 5.25
C HIS A 7 20.12 -5.34 4.14
N PHE A 8 19.95 -4.50 3.14
CA PHE A 8 19.26 -4.83 1.91
C PHE A 8 20.00 -4.22 0.73
N ASP A 9 19.90 -4.88 -0.41
CA ASP A 9 20.58 -4.42 -1.62
C ASP A 9 19.74 -3.40 -2.38
N LEU A 10 18.43 -3.55 -2.34
CA LEU A 10 17.51 -2.65 -3.03
C LEU A 10 16.32 -2.38 -2.13
N SER A 11 15.72 -1.21 -2.30
CA SER A 11 14.52 -0.86 -1.57
C SER A 11 13.51 -0.23 -2.53
N PHE A 12 12.26 -0.69 -2.47
CA PHE A 12 11.21 -0.18 -3.33
C PHE A 12 10.02 0.23 -2.49
N LYS A 13 9.42 1.34 -2.86
CA LYS A 13 8.18 1.80 -2.25
C LYS A 13 7.01 1.28 -3.07
N ILE A 14 6.09 0.59 -2.38
CA ILE A 14 4.85 0.08 -2.97
C ILE A 14 3.71 0.69 -2.19
N ILE A 15 2.68 1.13 -2.88
CA ILE A 15 1.51 1.66 -2.18
C ILE A 15 0.32 0.74 -2.41
N ILE A 16 -0.61 0.78 -1.47
CA ILE A 16 -1.82 0.00 -1.58
C ILE A 16 -2.99 0.96 -1.37
N VAL A 17 -3.86 1.04 -2.36
CA VAL A 17 -4.97 1.99 -2.37
C VAL A 17 -6.28 1.26 -2.65
N GLY A 18 -7.38 1.95 -2.46
CA GLY A 18 -8.71 1.41 -2.64
C GLY A 18 -9.64 2.08 -1.65
N ASP A 19 -10.93 1.83 -1.80
CA ASP A 19 -11.90 2.42 -0.89
C ASP A 19 -11.71 1.94 0.54
N SER A 20 -12.26 2.69 1.48
CA SER A 20 -12.20 2.29 2.89
C SER A 20 -12.90 0.95 3.08
N PHE A 21 -12.40 0.17 4.00
CA PHE A 21 -13.01 -1.09 4.45
C PHE A 21 -13.00 -2.21 3.41
N VAL A 22 -12.19 -2.10 2.35
CA VAL A 22 -12.09 -3.21 1.39
C VAL A 22 -11.09 -4.29 1.84
N GLY A 23 -10.36 -4.06 2.92
CA GLY A 23 -9.47 -5.08 3.46
C GLY A 23 -8.00 -4.85 3.20
N LYS A 24 -7.60 -3.64 2.81
CA LYS A 24 -6.20 -3.35 2.52
C LYS A 24 -5.27 -3.69 3.69
N THR A 25 -5.64 -3.23 4.87
CA THR A 25 -4.81 -3.44 6.05
C THR A 25 -4.72 -4.91 6.42
N ASN A 26 -5.83 -5.64 6.30
CA ASN A 26 -5.82 -7.07 6.61
C ASN A 26 -4.99 -7.87 5.61
N ILE A 27 -5.01 -7.48 4.35
CA ILE A 27 -4.16 -8.13 3.37
C ILE A 27 -2.70 -7.98 3.77
N LEU A 28 -2.30 -6.78 4.14
CA LEU A 28 -0.92 -6.51 4.55
C LEU A 28 -0.56 -7.25 5.83
N ASN A 29 -1.45 -7.24 6.82
CA ASN A 29 -1.17 -7.93 8.06
C ASN A 29 -1.02 -9.42 7.85
N THR A 30 -1.84 -10.00 6.98
CA THR A 30 -1.73 -11.41 6.67
C THR A 30 -0.41 -11.72 5.98
N TYR A 31 0.00 -10.88 5.06
CA TYR A 31 1.24 -11.09 4.34
C TYR A 31 2.46 -10.94 5.24
N ILE A 32 2.45 -9.93 6.11
CA ILE A 32 3.63 -9.58 6.90
C ILE A 32 3.66 -10.35 8.20
N LYS A 33 2.52 -10.47 8.87
CA LYS A 33 2.47 -11.05 10.22
C LYS A 33 1.67 -12.34 10.27
N ASN A 34 1.06 -12.73 9.16
CA ASN A 34 0.22 -13.93 9.09
C ASN A 34 -0.93 -13.87 10.08
N THR A 35 -1.55 -12.71 10.22
CA THR A 35 -2.68 -12.52 11.14
C THR A 35 -3.83 -11.84 10.42
N PHE A 36 -5.02 -12.06 10.94
CA PHE A 36 -6.23 -11.42 10.42
C PHE A 36 -7.05 -10.92 11.59
N ASP A 37 -7.55 -9.69 11.50
CA ASP A 37 -8.32 -9.06 12.56
C ASP A 37 -9.59 -8.47 11.99
N GLU A 38 -10.73 -9.12 12.25
CA GLU A 38 -12.03 -8.66 11.75
C GLU A 38 -12.49 -7.38 12.40
N ASN A 39 -11.98 -7.09 13.58
CA ASN A 39 -12.45 -5.96 14.37
C ASN A 39 -11.50 -4.78 14.32
N LYS A 40 -10.59 -4.77 13.37
CA LYS A 40 -9.62 -3.71 13.30
C LYS A 40 -10.29 -2.39 12.98
N ASN A 41 -9.91 -1.34 13.70
CA ASN A 41 -10.39 0.00 13.41
C ASN A 41 -9.82 0.47 12.07
N PRO A 42 -10.48 1.43 11.42
CA PRO A 42 -9.95 1.96 10.16
C PRO A 42 -8.53 2.47 10.34
N THR A 43 -7.69 2.12 9.40
CA THR A 43 -6.31 2.57 9.41
C THR A 43 -6.24 4.00 8.92
N ILE A 44 -5.49 4.84 9.62
CA ILE A 44 -5.25 6.18 9.14
C ILE A 44 -4.01 6.19 8.24
N PHE A 45 -2.96 5.54 8.69
CA PHE A 45 -1.73 5.48 7.93
C PHE A 45 -0.85 4.39 8.53
N ASP A 46 -0.30 3.56 7.69
CA ASP A 46 0.62 2.54 8.14
C ASP A 46 1.72 2.31 7.13
N LEU A 47 2.92 2.13 7.64
CA LEU A 47 4.07 1.78 6.83
C LEU A 47 4.58 0.43 7.29
N HIS A 48 4.71 -0.48 6.35
CA HIS A 48 5.20 -1.83 6.64
C HIS A 48 6.47 -2.08 5.85
N HIS A 49 7.31 -2.95 6.37
CA HIS A 49 8.53 -3.36 5.69
C HIS A 49 8.54 -4.87 5.54
N LYS A 50 8.98 -5.34 4.39
CA LYS A 50 9.14 -6.75 4.15
C LYS A 50 10.40 -6.97 3.32
N ASN A 51 11.29 -7.82 3.81
CA ASN A 51 12.49 -8.18 3.07
C ASN A 51 12.28 -9.52 2.39
N ILE A 52 12.64 -9.60 1.12
CA ILE A 52 12.53 -10.81 0.34
C ILE A 52 13.88 -11.05 -0.32
N GLU A 53 14.34 -12.29 -0.28
CA GLU A 53 15.59 -12.66 -0.94
C GLU A 53 15.29 -13.21 -2.31
N ILE A 54 15.87 -12.60 -3.35
CA ILE A 54 15.71 -13.03 -4.73
C ILE A 54 17.08 -13.03 -5.36
N LYS A 55 17.50 -14.18 -5.89
CA LYS A 55 18.77 -14.32 -6.59
C LYS A 55 19.94 -13.78 -5.76
N ASN A 56 19.97 -14.15 -4.50
CA ASN A 56 21.03 -13.77 -3.55
C ASN A 56 21.06 -12.27 -3.23
N LYS A 57 19.98 -11.56 -3.56
CA LYS A 57 19.86 -10.16 -3.18
C LYS A 57 18.69 -9.99 -2.25
N ILE A 58 18.85 -9.13 -1.26
CA ILE A 58 17.79 -8.84 -0.31
C ILE A 58 17.10 -7.56 -0.76
N ILE A 59 15.80 -7.66 -0.99
CA ILE A 59 14.99 -6.54 -1.46
C ILE A 59 14.05 -6.15 -0.34
N ASN A 60 14.12 -4.90 0.06
CA ASN A 60 13.23 -4.35 1.08
C ASN A 60 12.06 -3.68 0.39
N PHE A 61 10.85 -4.12 0.71
CA PHE A 61 9.64 -3.47 0.23
C PHE A 61 9.06 -2.61 1.34
N GLN A 62 8.92 -1.33 1.05
CA GLN A 62 8.20 -0.41 1.92
C GLN A 62 6.77 -0.36 1.40
N ILE A 63 5.83 -0.86 2.17
CA ILE A 63 4.43 -0.94 1.73
C ILE A 63 3.62 0.07 2.51
N TRP A 64 3.08 1.04 1.80
CA TRP A 64 2.34 2.15 2.39
C TRP A 64 0.86 1.91 2.26
N ASP A 65 0.21 1.71 3.41
CA ASP A 65 -1.22 1.47 3.50
C ASP A 65 -1.91 2.81 3.67
N THR A 66 -2.72 3.20 2.68
CA THR A 66 -3.36 4.49 2.66
C THR A 66 -4.79 4.45 3.20
N ALA A 67 -5.19 3.35 3.80
CA ALA A 67 -6.57 3.19 4.25
C ALA A 67 -6.97 4.33 5.18
N GLY A 68 -8.19 4.80 5.03
CA GLY A 68 -8.71 5.88 5.86
C GLY A 68 -8.35 7.26 5.37
N GLN A 69 -7.43 7.37 4.41
CA GLN A 69 -6.98 8.68 3.93
C GLN A 69 -7.57 9.02 2.57
N GLU A 70 -8.46 8.19 2.07
CA GLU A 70 -8.97 8.35 0.71
C GLU A 70 -9.66 9.68 0.48
N ARG A 71 -10.21 10.26 1.53
CA ARG A 71 -10.91 11.55 1.40
C ARG A 71 -9.98 12.74 1.57
N TYR A 72 -8.70 12.52 1.85
CA TYR A 72 -7.74 13.60 2.04
C TYR A 72 -6.72 13.57 0.91
N LYS A 73 -7.13 14.09 -0.24
CA LYS A 73 -6.34 13.95 -1.45
C LYS A 73 -4.94 14.53 -1.35
N SER A 74 -4.78 15.62 -0.62
CA SER A 74 -3.46 16.21 -0.49
C SER A 74 -2.50 15.27 0.23
N ILE A 75 -3.00 14.47 1.18
CA ILE A 75 -2.18 13.50 1.88
C ILE A 75 -1.88 12.32 0.97
N ILE A 76 -2.89 11.86 0.23
CA ILE A 76 -2.72 10.73 -0.68
C ILE A 76 -1.65 11.01 -1.74
N CYS A 77 -1.64 12.23 -2.27
CA CYS A 77 -0.64 12.58 -3.27
C CYS A 77 0.78 12.43 -2.74
N GLY A 78 0.98 12.69 -1.44
CA GLY A 78 2.28 12.47 -0.83
C GLY A 78 2.68 11.00 -0.80
N PHE A 79 1.71 10.10 -0.69
CA PHE A 79 1.99 8.67 -0.70
C PHE A 79 2.46 8.19 -2.06
N TYR A 80 2.02 8.83 -3.13
CA TYR A 80 2.37 8.37 -4.48
C TYR A 80 3.81 8.66 -4.84
N LYS A 81 4.41 9.63 -4.16
CA LYS A 81 5.75 10.08 -4.54
C LYS A 81 6.75 8.94 -4.41
N ASN A 82 7.53 8.75 -5.44
CA ASN A 82 8.59 7.74 -5.49
C ASN A 82 8.10 6.29 -5.42
N ALA A 83 6.80 6.06 -5.53
CA ALA A 83 6.29 4.69 -5.55
C ALA A 83 6.70 4.01 -6.85
N LYS A 84 7.12 2.76 -6.74
CA LYS A 84 7.50 1.94 -7.89
C LYS A 84 6.39 1.02 -8.34
N GLY A 85 5.39 0.82 -7.50
CA GLY A 85 4.25 0.01 -7.85
C GLY A 85 3.09 0.30 -6.93
N ALA A 86 1.92 -0.18 -7.31
CA ALA A 86 0.72 0.04 -6.53
C ALA A 86 -0.22 -1.15 -6.67
N PHE A 87 -0.90 -1.46 -5.58
CA PHE A 87 -2.01 -2.40 -5.61
C PHE A 87 -3.29 -1.61 -5.43
N ILE A 88 -4.28 -1.89 -6.27
CA ILE A 88 -5.61 -1.32 -6.12
C ILE A 88 -6.52 -2.44 -5.66
N VAL A 89 -7.07 -2.27 -4.46
CA VAL A 89 -7.84 -3.33 -3.80
C VAL A 89 -9.32 -3.00 -3.83
N TYR A 90 -10.14 -4.00 -4.11
CA TYR A 90 -11.57 -3.86 -3.99
C TYR A 90 -12.14 -5.13 -3.37
N ASP A 91 -13.36 -5.01 -2.85
CA ASP A 91 -14.06 -6.11 -2.22
C ASP A 91 -15.04 -6.69 -3.23
N ILE A 92 -14.89 -7.98 -3.56
CA ILE A 92 -15.74 -8.61 -4.57
C ILE A 92 -17.21 -8.61 -4.17
N ALA A 93 -17.52 -8.40 -2.91
CA ALA A 93 -18.90 -8.33 -2.41
C ALA A 93 -19.44 -6.91 -2.38
N ASP A 94 -18.63 -5.92 -2.76
CA ASP A 94 -19.02 -4.51 -2.69
C ASP A 94 -18.83 -3.88 -4.07
N LEU A 95 -19.90 -3.80 -4.82
CA LEU A 95 -19.86 -3.26 -6.18
C LEU A 95 -19.28 -1.86 -6.23
N LYS A 96 -19.60 -1.03 -5.23
CA LYS A 96 -19.09 0.33 -5.21
C LYS A 96 -17.58 0.37 -5.18
N SER A 97 -16.97 -0.52 -4.40
CA SER A 97 -15.51 -0.56 -4.32
C SER A 97 -14.90 -1.00 -5.65
N PHE A 98 -15.56 -1.89 -6.38
CA PHE A 98 -15.08 -2.28 -7.69
C PHE A 98 -15.18 -1.12 -8.69
N LEU A 99 -16.28 -0.38 -8.65
CA LEU A 99 -16.45 0.77 -9.54
C LEU A 99 -15.43 1.86 -9.23
N SER A 100 -14.95 1.92 -8.00
CA SER A 100 -13.92 2.89 -7.63
C SER A 100 -12.54 2.55 -8.17
N VAL A 101 -12.33 1.35 -8.69
CA VAL A 101 -11.02 0.95 -9.20
C VAL A 101 -10.56 1.91 -10.29
N ASP A 102 -11.47 2.28 -11.19
CA ASP A 102 -11.12 3.22 -12.27
C ASP A 102 -10.68 4.57 -11.71
N TYR A 103 -11.34 5.03 -10.66
CA TYR A 103 -10.98 6.28 -10.02
C TYR A 103 -9.55 6.22 -9.48
N TRP A 104 -9.23 5.14 -8.77
CA TRP A 104 -7.90 5.01 -8.20
C TRP A 104 -6.83 4.88 -9.27
N PHE A 105 -7.15 4.14 -10.34
CA PHE A 105 -6.21 3.97 -11.44
C PHE A 105 -5.94 5.30 -12.14
N ILE A 106 -6.99 6.07 -12.39
CA ILE A 106 -6.84 7.37 -13.04
C ILE A 106 -6.06 8.33 -12.17
N ASP A 107 -6.32 8.31 -10.87
CA ASP A 107 -5.63 9.19 -9.93
C ASP A 107 -4.12 8.89 -9.92
N LEU A 108 -3.77 7.60 -9.86
CA LEU A 108 -2.38 7.19 -9.92
C LEU A 108 -1.73 7.60 -11.25
N LYS A 109 -2.42 7.36 -12.34
CA LYS A 109 -1.91 7.66 -13.66
C LYS A 109 -1.67 9.15 -13.85
N ASN A 110 -2.59 9.95 -13.38
CA ASN A 110 -2.44 11.40 -13.48
C ASN A 110 -1.25 11.89 -12.66
N PHE A 111 -1.04 11.30 -11.49
CA PHE A 111 0.10 11.68 -10.67
C PHE A 111 1.42 11.36 -11.38
N ILE A 112 1.50 10.15 -11.95
CA ILE A 112 2.70 9.72 -12.66
C ILE A 112 2.96 10.61 -13.87
N SER A 113 1.92 10.93 -14.63
CA SER A 113 2.08 11.76 -15.82
C SER A 113 2.61 13.13 -15.50
N ARG A 114 2.20 13.69 -14.36
CA ARG A 114 2.67 15.01 -13.97
C ARG A 114 4.14 15.06 -13.60
N ARG A 115 4.73 13.91 -13.37
CA ARG A 115 6.14 13.84 -12.97
C ARG A 115 7.07 13.69 -14.16
N ILE A 116 6.50 13.43 -15.30
CA ILE A 116 7.26 13.32 -16.53
C ILE A 116 7.27 14.66 -17.24
#